data_f0b7de324a58baad73e23aa7e361804b
#
_entry.id   f0b7de324a58baad73e23aa7e361804b
#
_cell.length_a   1.000
_cell.length_b   1.000
_cell.length_c   1.000
_cell.angle_alpha   90.00
_cell.angle_beta   90.00
_cell.angle_gamma   90.00
#
_symmetry.space_group_name_H-M   'P 1'
#
loop_
_entity.id
_entity.type
_entity.pdbx_description
1 polymer ?
#
loop_
_entity_poly.entity_id
_entity_poly.type
_entity_poly.pdbx_seq_one_letter_code
_entity_poly.pdbx_strand_id
1 'polypeptide(L)'
;LHSYWAIFAAIALSGVGAALFHPEGARFANKVSGASKGTGLSLFSIGGNSGFVFGPMLAVAAIGAFGMPGTSVFGLIALVMSVILLYQISHLSGMKKTETESAKAAGETEEVKNNWKEFSKLTLAIISRSVLFVGCNTFIPLYWIHNFGQSKAAGAAALTCFCTFGVISNFIGGMLSDRFGYLRIIRLSYVVLIPSIVLFGLVDNLYAAFALLLPLGFSLYAPFSSMVVLGQKYLAKNIGFASGVTLGLATSMGGIVAPLLGWIADGYGLPRAIQSMTIVAVIGTVAAFLLVSLNRRTD
;
A
#
# COMPACT_ATOMS: atom_id res chain seq x y z
N LEU A 1 -29.83 -3.39 -5.26
CA LEU A 1 -29.55 -4.72 -5.80
C LEU A 1 -30.02 -5.78 -4.79
N HIS A 2 -31.02 -6.62 -5.14
CA HIS A 2 -31.56 -7.66 -4.27
C HIS A 2 -31.02 -9.06 -4.61
N SER A 3 -30.16 -9.18 -5.63
CA SER A 3 -29.58 -10.43 -6.08
C SER A 3 -28.10 -10.51 -5.66
N TYR A 4 -27.71 -11.64 -5.05
CA TYR A 4 -26.32 -11.96 -4.74
C TYR A 4 -25.41 -11.82 -5.98
N TRP A 5 -25.83 -12.36 -7.11
CA TRP A 5 -25.05 -12.31 -8.36
C TRP A 5 -24.88 -10.91 -8.92
N ALA A 6 -25.89 -10.03 -8.74
CA ALA A 6 -25.76 -8.63 -9.14
C ALA A 6 -24.77 -7.85 -8.27
N ILE A 7 -24.74 -8.14 -6.96
CA ILE A 7 -23.75 -7.56 -6.03
C ILE A 7 -22.36 -8.09 -6.37
N PHE A 8 -22.22 -9.40 -6.61
CA PHE A 8 -20.94 -10.00 -7.01
C PHE A 8 -20.40 -9.39 -8.30
N ALA A 9 -21.24 -9.26 -9.34
CA ALA A 9 -20.86 -8.65 -10.60
C ALA A 9 -20.45 -7.18 -10.44
N ALA A 10 -21.15 -6.40 -9.61
CA ALA A 10 -20.80 -5.02 -9.32
C ALA A 10 -19.45 -4.90 -8.63
N ILE A 11 -19.15 -5.76 -7.64
CA ILE A 11 -17.85 -5.80 -6.95
C ILE A 11 -16.75 -6.22 -7.93
N ALA A 12 -16.97 -7.24 -8.74
CA ALA A 12 -16.01 -7.69 -9.75
C ALA A 12 -15.69 -6.57 -10.77
N LEU A 13 -16.72 -5.86 -11.26
CA LEU A 13 -16.55 -4.72 -12.16
C LEU A 13 -15.75 -3.57 -11.50
N SER A 14 -16.04 -3.27 -10.23
CA SER A 14 -15.26 -2.31 -9.44
C SER A 14 -13.80 -2.72 -9.33
N GLY A 15 -13.53 -4.02 -9.12
CA GLY A 15 -12.18 -4.57 -9.10
C GLY A 15 -11.43 -4.39 -10.42
N VAL A 16 -12.11 -4.60 -11.56
CA VAL A 16 -11.54 -4.31 -12.89
C VAL A 16 -11.21 -2.82 -13.04
N GLY A 17 -12.11 -1.93 -12.62
CA GLY A 17 -11.85 -0.48 -12.63
C GLY A 17 -10.61 -0.11 -11.79
N ALA A 18 -10.48 -0.66 -10.61
CA ALA A 18 -9.31 -0.45 -9.74
C ALA A 18 -8.02 -0.99 -10.38
N ALA A 19 -8.06 -2.19 -10.99
CA ALA A 19 -6.93 -2.81 -11.67
C ALA A 19 -6.42 -1.98 -12.87
N LEU A 20 -7.31 -1.28 -13.57
CA LEU A 20 -6.95 -0.38 -14.67
C LEU A 20 -6.42 0.96 -14.17
N PHE A 21 -7.05 1.52 -13.12
CA PHE A 21 -6.72 2.86 -12.61
C PHE A 21 -5.38 2.89 -11.86
N HIS A 22 -5.14 1.95 -10.95
CA HIS A 22 -3.98 2.05 -10.05
C HIS A 22 -2.61 2.04 -10.76
N PRO A 23 -2.34 1.17 -11.74
CA PRO A 23 -1.05 1.18 -12.45
C PRO A 23 -0.83 2.47 -13.25
N GLU A 24 -1.85 2.97 -13.94
CA GLU A 24 -1.74 4.19 -14.73
C GLU A 24 -1.67 5.43 -13.83
N GLY A 25 -2.45 5.48 -12.75
CA GLY A 25 -2.38 6.55 -11.76
C GLY A 25 -1.00 6.66 -11.10
N ALA A 26 -0.41 5.54 -10.68
CA ALA A 26 0.93 5.52 -10.10
C ALA A 26 2.02 5.86 -11.13
N ARG A 27 1.89 5.38 -12.36
CA ARG A 27 2.80 5.75 -13.47
C ARG A 27 2.74 7.24 -13.75
N PHE A 28 1.55 7.81 -13.76
CA PHE A 28 1.34 9.23 -13.97
C PHE A 28 1.89 10.06 -12.79
N ALA A 29 1.57 9.69 -11.55
CA ALA A 29 2.11 10.33 -10.36
C ALA A 29 3.64 10.35 -10.35
N ASN A 30 4.28 9.22 -10.70
CA ASN A 30 5.74 9.14 -10.83
C ASN A 30 6.26 10.14 -11.90
N LYS A 31 5.57 10.24 -13.03
CA LYS A 31 5.99 11.10 -14.15
C LYS A 31 5.94 12.59 -13.77
N VAL A 32 4.85 13.05 -13.16
CA VAL A 32 4.67 14.47 -12.81
C VAL A 32 5.48 14.90 -11.58
N SER A 33 6.02 13.94 -10.83
CA SER A 33 6.78 14.20 -9.59
C SER A 33 8.22 14.65 -9.82
N GLY A 34 8.71 14.67 -11.05
CA GLY A 34 10.07 15.10 -11.37
C GLY A 34 11.12 14.33 -10.56
N ALA A 35 11.95 15.06 -9.79
CA ALA A 35 12.98 14.48 -8.93
C ALA A 35 12.41 13.82 -7.65
N SER A 36 11.25 14.30 -7.14
CA SER A 36 10.66 13.87 -5.87
C SER A 36 9.64 12.74 -6.04
N LYS A 37 10.06 11.63 -6.67
CA LYS A 37 9.18 10.52 -7.04
C LYS A 37 8.58 9.79 -5.85
N GLY A 38 9.33 9.64 -4.76
CA GLY A 38 8.87 9.03 -3.52
C GLY A 38 7.76 9.86 -2.88
N THR A 39 7.95 11.17 -2.78
CA THR A 39 6.95 12.13 -2.27
C THR A 39 5.69 12.12 -3.14
N GLY A 40 5.83 12.18 -4.46
CA GLY A 40 4.68 12.18 -5.37
C GLY A 40 3.85 10.92 -5.30
N LEU A 41 4.49 9.75 -5.22
CA LEU A 41 3.79 8.48 -5.03
C LEU A 41 3.19 8.33 -3.63
N SER A 42 3.80 8.93 -2.60
CA SER A 42 3.18 9.01 -1.26
C SER A 42 1.90 9.84 -1.28
N LEU A 43 1.89 10.99 -1.94
CA LEU A 43 0.68 11.82 -2.09
C LEU A 43 -0.42 11.06 -2.84
N PHE A 44 -0.08 10.37 -3.92
CA PHE A 44 -1.01 9.50 -4.63
C PHE A 44 -1.59 8.41 -3.71
N SER A 45 -0.74 7.76 -2.91
CA SER A 45 -1.13 6.72 -1.96
C SER A 45 -2.01 7.26 -0.82
N ILE A 46 -1.71 8.47 -0.32
CA ILE A 46 -2.53 9.12 0.71
C ILE A 46 -3.95 9.36 0.18
N GLY A 47 -4.08 9.82 -1.06
CA GLY A 47 -5.39 9.98 -1.71
C GLY A 47 -6.21 8.69 -1.70
N GLY A 48 -5.59 7.56 -2.09
CA GLY A 48 -6.22 6.24 -2.03
C GLY A 48 -6.56 5.79 -0.60
N ASN A 49 -5.61 5.90 0.32
CA ASN A 49 -5.79 5.50 1.73
C ASN A 49 -6.82 6.37 2.46
N SER A 50 -6.98 7.64 2.10
CA SER A 50 -8.01 8.52 2.64
C SER A 50 -9.42 7.99 2.37
N GLY A 51 -9.62 7.27 1.24
CA GLY A 51 -10.87 6.60 0.94
C GLY A 51 -11.24 5.52 1.97
N PHE A 52 -10.27 4.81 2.52
CA PHE A 52 -10.51 3.82 3.59
C PHE A 52 -10.89 4.47 4.93
N VAL A 53 -10.43 5.70 5.18
CA VAL A 53 -10.76 6.45 6.40
C VAL A 53 -12.12 7.12 6.28
N PHE A 54 -12.34 7.88 5.21
CA PHE A 54 -13.55 8.68 5.04
C PHE A 54 -14.72 7.90 4.43
N GLY A 55 -14.45 6.84 3.66
CA GLY A 55 -15.48 6.05 2.99
C GLY A 55 -16.53 5.47 3.95
N PRO A 56 -16.15 4.75 5.00
CA PRO A 56 -17.10 4.22 5.99
C PRO A 56 -17.90 5.32 6.69
N MET A 57 -17.28 6.45 7.03
CA MET A 57 -17.96 7.58 7.66
C MET A 57 -19.03 8.19 6.75
N LEU A 58 -18.68 8.42 5.48
CA LEU A 58 -19.62 8.90 4.46
C LEU A 58 -20.74 7.89 4.20
N ALA A 59 -20.43 6.58 4.20
CA ALA A 59 -21.45 5.54 4.03
C ALA A 59 -22.47 5.55 5.18
N VAL A 60 -21.99 5.62 6.43
CA VAL A 60 -22.88 5.68 7.61
C VAL A 60 -23.73 6.95 7.57
N ALA A 61 -23.15 8.10 7.26
CA ALA A 61 -23.87 9.37 7.16
C ALA A 61 -24.92 9.34 6.03
N ALA A 62 -24.56 8.84 4.85
CA ALA A 62 -25.45 8.76 3.70
C ALA A 62 -26.62 7.78 3.95
N ILE A 63 -26.35 6.62 4.54
CA ILE A 63 -27.37 5.64 4.91
C ILE A 63 -28.26 6.18 6.02
N GLY A 64 -27.70 6.87 7.00
CA GLY A 64 -28.47 7.50 8.09
C GLY A 64 -29.42 8.59 7.61
N ALA A 65 -28.99 9.40 6.62
CA ALA A 65 -29.79 10.49 6.07
C ALA A 65 -30.83 10.04 5.03
N PHE A 66 -30.49 9.09 4.17
CA PHE A 66 -31.29 8.74 2.98
C PHE A 66 -31.64 7.23 2.89
N GLY A 67 -31.33 6.44 3.91
CA GLY A 67 -31.47 4.99 3.88
C GLY A 67 -30.50 4.33 2.90
N MET A 68 -30.76 3.06 2.51
CA MET A 68 -29.92 2.32 1.57
C MET A 68 -29.70 3.02 0.20
N PRO A 69 -30.68 3.77 -0.37
CA PRO A 69 -30.43 4.59 -1.56
C PRO A 69 -29.35 5.65 -1.41
N GLY A 70 -29.05 6.10 -0.17
CA GLY A 70 -27.99 7.06 0.12
C GLY A 70 -26.60 6.60 -0.36
N THR A 71 -26.38 5.29 -0.54
CA THR A 71 -25.15 4.76 -1.11
C THR A 71 -24.88 5.23 -2.54
N SER A 72 -25.90 5.72 -3.28
CA SER A 72 -25.75 6.33 -4.59
C SER A 72 -24.86 7.59 -4.62
N VAL A 73 -24.66 8.24 -3.46
CA VAL A 73 -23.71 9.36 -3.32
C VAL A 73 -22.31 8.97 -3.78
N PHE A 74 -21.85 7.74 -3.52
CA PHE A 74 -20.56 7.26 -4.02
C PHE A 74 -20.51 7.18 -5.55
N GLY A 75 -21.62 6.80 -6.18
CA GLY A 75 -21.76 6.80 -7.65
C GLY A 75 -21.67 8.23 -8.21
N LEU A 76 -22.30 9.19 -7.56
CA LEU A 76 -22.22 10.61 -7.94
C LEU A 76 -20.78 11.14 -7.81
N ILE A 77 -20.10 10.86 -6.69
CA ILE A 77 -18.69 11.25 -6.49
C ILE A 77 -17.81 10.63 -7.59
N ALA A 78 -17.99 9.34 -7.89
CA ALA A 78 -17.24 8.66 -8.93
C ALA A 78 -17.50 9.28 -10.32
N LEU A 79 -18.73 9.64 -10.64
CA LEU A 79 -19.10 10.31 -11.89
C LEU A 79 -18.41 11.68 -12.00
N VAL A 80 -18.50 12.51 -10.97
CA VAL A 80 -17.86 13.84 -10.94
C VAL A 80 -16.35 13.72 -11.12
N MET A 81 -15.71 12.81 -10.39
CA MET A 81 -14.26 12.57 -10.51
C MET A 81 -13.88 12.05 -11.89
N SER A 82 -14.71 11.21 -12.52
CA SER A 82 -14.49 10.73 -13.88
C SER A 82 -14.55 11.86 -14.90
N VAL A 83 -15.50 12.78 -14.77
CA VAL A 83 -15.60 13.96 -15.63
C VAL A 83 -14.39 14.88 -15.46
N ILE A 84 -13.96 15.13 -14.21
CA ILE A 84 -12.76 15.93 -13.93
C ILE A 84 -11.52 15.28 -14.58
N LEU A 85 -11.35 13.97 -14.44
CA LEU A 85 -10.22 13.25 -15.04
C LEU A 85 -10.26 13.30 -16.56
N LEU A 86 -11.43 13.14 -17.19
CA LEU A 86 -11.58 13.25 -18.64
C LEU A 86 -11.21 14.66 -19.14
N TYR A 87 -11.61 15.70 -18.42
CA TYR A 87 -11.23 17.07 -18.75
C TYR A 87 -9.72 17.30 -18.63
N GLN A 88 -9.09 16.72 -17.61
CA GLN A 88 -7.65 16.85 -17.37
C GLN A 88 -6.80 16.01 -18.35
N ILE A 89 -7.33 14.91 -18.90
CA ILE A 89 -6.59 14.02 -19.82
C ILE A 89 -6.04 14.77 -21.03
N SER A 90 -6.77 15.73 -21.57
CA SER A 90 -6.32 16.54 -22.72
C SER A 90 -5.07 17.38 -22.39
N HIS A 91 -5.04 18.00 -21.20
CA HIS A 91 -3.90 18.74 -20.69
C HIS A 91 -2.70 17.81 -20.43
N LEU A 92 -2.94 16.65 -19.84
CA LEU A 92 -1.92 15.67 -19.50
C LEU A 92 -1.30 15.00 -20.74
N SER A 93 -2.10 14.84 -21.79
CA SER A 93 -1.65 14.27 -23.08
C SER A 93 -0.71 15.24 -23.83
N GLY A 94 -0.91 16.55 -23.69
CA GLY A 94 -0.02 17.58 -24.22
C GLY A 94 1.39 17.50 -23.64
N MET A 95 1.53 17.31 -22.34
CA MET A 95 2.83 17.12 -21.68
C MET A 95 3.60 15.90 -22.20
N LYS A 96 2.88 14.82 -22.57
CA LYS A 96 3.47 13.60 -23.12
C LYS A 96 4.19 13.83 -24.46
N LYS A 97 3.64 14.71 -25.30
CA LYS A 97 4.20 15.00 -26.63
C LYS A 97 5.50 15.80 -26.53
N THR A 98 5.52 16.83 -25.69
CA THR A 98 6.68 17.71 -25.47
C THR A 98 7.90 16.99 -24.90
N GLU A 99 7.70 16.05 -23.95
CA GLU A 99 8.81 15.28 -23.36
C GLU A 99 9.41 14.26 -24.32
N THR A 100 8.56 13.59 -25.13
CA THR A 100 9.03 12.62 -26.12
C THR A 100 9.88 13.31 -27.20
N GLU A 101 9.52 14.53 -27.56
CA GLU A 101 10.28 15.36 -28.50
C GLU A 101 11.58 15.88 -27.88
N SER A 102 11.56 16.30 -26.60
CA SER A 102 12.75 16.73 -25.86
C SER A 102 13.75 15.60 -25.61
N ALA A 103 13.28 14.40 -25.24
CA ALA A 103 14.12 13.23 -25.03
C ALA A 103 14.79 12.74 -26.33
N LYS A 104 14.07 12.80 -27.45
CA LYS A 104 14.63 12.50 -28.79
C LYS A 104 15.67 13.55 -29.24
N ALA A 105 15.47 14.82 -28.88
CA ALA A 105 16.38 15.89 -29.21
C ALA A 105 17.68 15.88 -28.36
N ALA A 106 17.62 15.31 -27.14
CA ALA A 106 18.77 15.24 -26.23
C ALA A 106 19.76 14.10 -26.55
N GLY A 107 19.45 13.19 -27.50
CA GLY A 107 20.35 12.10 -27.90
C GLY A 107 20.65 11.07 -26.81
N GLU A 108 19.90 11.06 -25.71
CA GLU A 108 20.07 10.09 -24.60
C GLU A 108 19.46 8.74 -24.97
N THR A 109 20.20 7.99 -25.79
CA THR A 109 19.97 6.56 -26.00
C THR A 109 20.84 5.73 -25.04
N GLU A 110 20.73 5.94 -23.74
CA GLU A 110 21.11 4.86 -22.84
C GLU A 110 20.11 3.71 -23.05
N GLU A 111 20.66 2.56 -23.42
CA GLU A 111 19.88 1.32 -23.65
C GLU A 111 19.25 0.89 -22.32
N VAL A 112 18.08 1.43 -22.02
CA VAL A 112 17.34 1.12 -20.79
C VAL A 112 17.05 -0.39 -20.79
N LYS A 113 17.67 -1.13 -19.85
CA LYS A 113 17.50 -2.58 -19.70
C LYS A 113 16.62 -2.88 -18.51
N ASN A 114 15.68 -3.84 -18.68
CA ASN A 114 14.92 -4.37 -17.56
C ASN A 114 15.81 -5.27 -16.69
N ASN A 115 15.72 -5.10 -15.38
CA ASN A 115 16.38 -5.96 -14.39
C ASN A 115 15.38 -6.86 -13.68
N TRP A 116 14.97 -7.92 -14.35
CA TRP A 116 13.98 -8.88 -13.83
C TRP A 116 14.44 -9.57 -12.55
N LYS A 117 15.75 -9.79 -12.39
CA LYS A 117 16.30 -10.43 -11.18
C LYS A 117 16.08 -9.57 -9.94
N GLU A 118 16.38 -8.28 -10.02
CA GLU A 118 16.15 -7.37 -8.91
C GLU A 118 14.65 -7.13 -8.68
N PHE A 119 13.87 -7.05 -9.76
CA PHE A 119 12.42 -6.93 -9.66
C PHE A 119 11.78 -8.14 -8.96
N SER A 120 12.23 -9.37 -9.21
CA SER A 120 11.72 -10.57 -8.54
C SER A 120 12.00 -10.55 -7.04
N LYS A 121 13.20 -10.12 -6.63
CA LYS A 121 13.53 -9.94 -5.20
C LYS A 121 12.65 -8.87 -4.55
N LEU A 122 12.44 -7.73 -5.25
CA LEU A 122 11.56 -6.68 -4.80
C LEU A 122 10.12 -7.19 -4.66
N THR A 123 9.64 -7.97 -5.62
CA THR A 123 8.31 -8.59 -5.58
C THR A 123 8.14 -9.48 -4.36
N LEU A 124 9.15 -10.28 -3.99
CA LEU A 124 9.13 -11.10 -2.78
C LEU A 124 9.03 -10.23 -1.51
N ALA A 125 9.79 -9.15 -1.43
CA ALA A 125 9.67 -8.19 -0.34
C ALA A 125 8.26 -7.58 -0.30
N ILE A 126 7.69 -7.17 -1.43
CA ILE A 126 6.33 -6.61 -1.52
C ILE A 126 5.27 -7.62 -1.06
N ILE A 127 5.38 -8.89 -1.47
CA ILE A 127 4.47 -9.96 -1.04
C ILE A 127 4.54 -10.11 0.48
N SER A 128 5.76 -10.19 1.05
CA SER A 128 5.94 -10.28 2.50
C SER A 128 5.28 -9.11 3.23
N ARG A 129 5.51 -7.88 2.75
CA ARG A 129 4.86 -6.68 3.30
C ARG A 129 3.34 -6.75 3.22
N SER A 130 2.80 -7.24 2.09
CA SER A 130 1.35 -7.38 1.88
C SER A 130 0.71 -8.31 2.89
N VAL A 131 1.31 -9.48 3.11
CA VAL A 131 0.83 -10.46 4.08
C VAL A 131 0.82 -9.86 5.49
N LEU A 132 1.90 -9.18 5.88
CA LEU A 132 2.02 -8.54 7.18
C LEU A 132 1.03 -7.38 7.35
N PHE A 133 0.84 -6.59 6.29
CA PHE A 133 -0.12 -5.49 6.27
C PHE A 133 -1.56 -5.97 6.48
N VAL A 134 -1.99 -6.98 5.71
CA VAL A 134 -3.34 -7.55 5.86
C VAL A 134 -3.49 -8.25 7.20
N GLY A 135 -2.47 -8.99 7.66
CA GLY A 135 -2.45 -9.62 8.98
C GLY A 135 -2.60 -8.60 10.12
N CYS A 136 -1.83 -7.51 10.10
CA CYS A 136 -1.96 -6.45 11.11
C CYS A 136 -3.34 -5.80 11.07
N ASN A 137 -3.87 -5.48 9.89
CA ASN A 137 -5.22 -4.90 9.76
C ASN A 137 -6.31 -5.83 10.32
N THR A 138 -6.14 -7.14 10.17
CA THR A 138 -7.10 -8.14 10.67
C THR A 138 -6.94 -8.38 12.17
N PHE A 139 -5.70 -8.55 12.64
CA PHE A 139 -5.46 -9.03 14.00
C PHE A 139 -5.32 -7.94 15.04
N ILE A 140 -4.95 -6.71 14.71
CA ILE A 140 -4.89 -5.60 15.70
C ILE A 140 -6.23 -5.43 16.44
N PRO A 141 -7.38 -5.24 15.77
CA PRO A 141 -8.65 -5.08 16.49
C PRO A 141 -9.04 -6.33 17.28
N LEU A 142 -8.79 -7.52 16.75
CA LEU A 142 -9.07 -8.78 17.42
C LEU A 142 -8.19 -8.97 18.68
N TYR A 143 -6.93 -8.53 18.61
CA TYR A 143 -6.00 -8.59 19.74
C TYR A 143 -6.47 -7.71 20.90
N TRP A 144 -6.99 -6.48 20.59
CA TRP A 144 -7.60 -5.61 21.61
C TRP A 144 -8.79 -6.25 22.28
N ILE A 145 -9.66 -6.90 21.50
CA ILE A 145 -10.90 -7.49 22.02
C ILE A 145 -10.60 -8.76 22.83
N HIS A 146 -9.82 -9.67 22.28
CA HIS A 146 -9.66 -11.03 22.85
C HIS A 146 -8.53 -11.15 23.86
N ASN A 147 -7.39 -10.44 23.67
CA ASN A 147 -6.25 -10.52 24.56
C ASN A 147 -6.31 -9.50 25.69
N PHE A 148 -6.77 -8.28 25.39
CA PHE A 148 -6.86 -7.22 26.41
C PHE A 148 -8.28 -7.03 26.97
N GLY A 149 -9.27 -7.82 26.55
CA GLY A 149 -10.65 -7.73 27.04
C GLY A 149 -11.33 -6.40 26.74
N GLN A 150 -10.87 -5.68 25.70
CA GLN A 150 -11.37 -4.36 25.36
C GLN A 150 -12.65 -4.42 24.53
N SER A 151 -13.40 -3.31 24.49
CA SER A 151 -14.60 -3.20 23.67
C SER A 151 -14.27 -3.25 22.16
N LYS A 152 -15.28 -3.59 21.34
CA LYS A 152 -15.18 -3.54 19.87
C LYS A 152 -14.80 -2.15 19.39
N ALA A 153 -15.29 -1.11 20.05
CA ALA A 153 -14.96 0.29 19.75
C ALA A 153 -13.47 0.59 20.01
N ALA A 154 -12.90 0.08 21.12
CA ALA A 154 -11.48 0.22 21.42
C ALA A 154 -10.59 -0.53 20.39
N GLY A 155 -10.98 -1.72 19.96
CA GLY A 155 -10.30 -2.45 18.89
C GLY A 155 -10.33 -1.69 17.56
N ALA A 156 -11.47 -1.11 17.19
CA ALA A 156 -11.58 -0.26 16.00
C ALA A 156 -10.71 1.01 16.12
N ALA A 157 -10.67 1.64 17.30
CA ALA A 157 -9.81 2.80 17.56
C ALA A 157 -8.33 2.46 17.43
N ALA A 158 -7.88 1.30 17.94
CA ALA A 158 -6.51 0.85 17.78
C ALA A 158 -6.13 0.67 16.30
N LEU A 159 -7.00 0.07 15.50
CA LEU A 159 -6.80 -0.06 14.05
C LEU A 159 -6.75 1.33 13.39
N THR A 160 -7.64 2.23 13.75
CA THR A 160 -7.63 3.61 13.23
C THR A 160 -6.32 4.32 13.55
N CYS A 161 -5.81 4.19 14.78
CA CYS A 161 -4.50 4.74 15.16
C CYS A 161 -3.35 4.14 14.34
N PHE A 162 -3.33 2.81 14.17
CA PHE A 162 -2.35 2.13 13.32
C PHE A 162 -2.37 2.66 11.89
N CYS A 163 -3.55 2.76 11.27
CA CYS A 163 -3.71 3.29 9.92
C CYS A 163 -3.29 4.77 9.83
N THR A 164 -3.63 5.59 10.84
CA THR A 164 -3.25 7.01 10.89
C THR A 164 -1.73 7.16 10.96
N PHE A 165 -1.07 6.45 11.89
CA PHE A 165 0.39 6.43 11.95
C PHE A 165 0.99 5.92 10.64
N GLY A 166 0.36 4.94 10.02
CA GLY A 166 0.75 4.40 8.74
C GLY A 166 0.70 5.44 7.61
N VAL A 167 -0.40 6.18 7.47
CA VAL A 167 -0.54 7.22 6.44
C VAL A 167 0.51 8.32 6.61
N ILE A 168 0.71 8.80 7.84
CA ILE A 168 1.76 9.77 8.16
C ILE A 168 3.15 9.20 7.80
N SER A 169 3.40 7.96 8.17
CA SER A 169 4.67 7.27 7.89
C SER A 169 4.91 7.05 6.39
N ASN A 170 3.86 6.81 5.61
CA ASN A 170 3.97 6.70 4.14
C ASN A 170 4.45 8.03 3.53
N PHE A 171 3.88 9.15 3.97
CA PHE A 171 4.32 10.47 3.50
C PHE A 171 5.76 10.77 3.89
N ILE A 172 6.09 10.61 5.17
CA ILE A 172 7.45 10.81 5.69
C ILE A 172 8.43 9.86 4.97
N GLY A 173 8.08 8.59 4.80
CA GLY A 173 8.88 7.59 4.11
C GLY A 173 9.16 7.96 2.65
N GLY A 174 8.17 8.51 1.94
CA GLY A 174 8.35 9.03 0.58
C GLY A 174 9.35 10.19 0.53
N MET A 175 9.20 11.20 1.41
CA MET A 175 10.14 12.32 1.50
C MET A 175 11.55 11.87 1.88
N LEU A 176 11.65 10.98 2.87
CA LEU A 176 12.94 10.43 3.29
C LEU A 176 13.60 9.61 2.18
N SER A 177 12.81 8.88 1.38
CA SER A 177 13.35 8.07 0.28
C SER A 177 13.93 8.92 -0.85
N ASP A 178 13.35 10.08 -1.13
CA ASP A 178 13.90 11.02 -2.10
C ASP A 178 15.21 11.63 -1.61
N ARG A 179 15.38 11.80 -0.29
CA ARG A 179 16.58 12.40 0.32
C ARG A 179 17.69 11.39 0.60
N PHE A 180 17.32 10.21 1.10
CA PHE A 180 18.29 9.22 1.62
C PHE A 180 18.41 7.97 0.74
N GLY A 181 17.56 7.84 -0.29
CA GLY A 181 17.54 6.72 -1.21
C GLY A 181 16.49 5.66 -0.87
N TYR A 182 15.89 5.08 -1.91
CA TYR A 182 14.77 4.14 -1.80
C TYR A 182 15.15 2.86 -1.07
N LEU A 183 16.33 2.28 -1.36
CA LEU A 183 16.79 1.04 -0.73
C LEU A 183 17.04 1.21 0.78
N ARG A 184 17.55 2.37 1.21
CA ARG A 184 17.79 2.62 2.63
C ARG A 184 16.49 2.64 3.41
N ILE A 185 15.46 3.29 2.88
CA ILE A 185 14.15 3.35 3.55
C ILE A 185 13.50 1.96 3.58
N ILE A 186 13.56 1.19 2.49
CA ILE A 186 13.06 -0.18 2.47
C ILE A 186 13.76 -1.02 3.53
N ARG A 187 15.10 -1.02 3.58
CA ARG A 187 15.86 -1.81 4.55
C ARG A 187 15.62 -1.39 5.99
N LEU A 188 15.62 -0.08 6.26
CA LEU A 188 15.32 0.45 7.59
C LEU A 188 13.94 -0.02 8.07
N SER A 189 12.93 0.07 7.20
CA SER A 189 11.57 -0.36 7.52
C SER A 189 11.54 -1.84 7.91
N TYR A 190 12.23 -2.72 7.18
CA TYR A 190 12.28 -4.14 7.50
C TYR A 190 13.08 -4.46 8.77
N VAL A 191 14.16 -3.71 9.05
CA VAL A 191 14.91 -3.85 10.32
C VAL A 191 14.02 -3.49 11.52
N VAL A 192 13.22 -2.44 11.41
CA VAL A 192 12.28 -2.03 12.46
C VAL A 192 11.10 -3.00 12.57
N LEU A 193 10.68 -3.60 11.45
CA LEU A 193 9.52 -4.48 11.39
C LEU A 193 9.67 -5.74 12.25
N ILE A 194 10.82 -6.42 12.19
CA ILE A 194 11.05 -7.69 12.91
C ILE A 194 10.85 -7.51 14.42
N PRO A 195 11.60 -6.62 15.10
CA PRO A 195 11.42 -6.43 16.54
C PRO A 195 10.01 -5.94 16.88
N SER A 196 9.42 -5.10 16.03
CA SER A 196 8.07 -4.58 16.27
C SER A 196 7.01 -5.68 16.27
N ILE A 197 7.05 -6.61 15.31
CA ILE A 197 6.06 -7.70 15.21
C ILE A 197 6.29 -8.75 16.30
N VAL A 198 7.55 -9.06 16.62
CA VAL A 198 7.89 -9.98 17.72
C VAL A 198 7.40 -9.43 19.05
N LEU A 199 7.73 -8.19 19.36
CA LEU A 199 7.30 -7.55 20.61
C LEU A 199 5.79 -7.42 20.69
N PHE A 200 5.11 -7.09 19.56
CA PHE A 200 3.67 -6.99 19.51
C PHE A 200 2.97 -8.33 19.81
N GLY A 201 3.53 -9.46 19.35
CA GLY A 201 3.01 -10.79 19.64
C GLY A 201 3.33 -11.33 21.06
N LEU A 202 4.19 -10.62 21.82
CA LEU A 202 4.59 -11.00 23.16
C LEU A 202 4.05 -10.07 24.25
N VAL A 203 3.53 -8.90 23.89
CA VAL A 203 3.13 -7.88 24.85
C VAL A 203 1.78 -8.21 25.50
N ASP A 204 1.76 -8.17 26.86
CA ASP A 204 0.55 -8.35 27.66
C ASP A 204 0.01 -7.02 28.23
N ASN A 205 0.71 -5.92 27.99
CA ASN A 205 0.33 -4.60 28.47
C ASN A 205 -0.32 -3.78 27.34
N LEU A 206 -1.53 -3.28 27.58
CA LEU A 206 -2.32 -2.51 26.60
C LEU A 206 -1.58 -1.24 26.10
N TYR A 207 -0.93 -0.51 27.02
CA TYR A 207 -0.23 0.73 26.66
C TYR A 207 1.01 0.46 25.82
N ALA A 208 1.74 -0.61 26.15
CA ALA A 208 2.89 -1.05 25.37
C ALA A 208 2.46 -1.54 23.99
N ALA A 209 1.36 -2.29 23.89
CA ALA A 209 0.78 -2.69 22.61
C ALA A 209 0.39 -1.47 21.76
N PHE A 210 -0.22 -0.46 22.38
CA PHE A 210 -0.59 0.79 21.70
C PHE A 210 0.66 1.55 21.18
N ALA A 211 1.72 1.64 21.98
CA ALA A 211 2.98 2.26 21.58
C ALA A 211 3.64 1.54 20.40
N LEU A 212 3.51 0.21 20.32
CA LEU A 212 4.04 -0.60 19.22
C LEU A 212 3.30 -0.40 17.89
N LEU A 213 2.08 0.16 17.89
CA LEU A 213 1.37 0.50 16.65
C LEU A 213 2.14 1.52 15.79
N LEU A 214 2.91 2.41 16.43
CA LEU A 214 3.69 3.43 15.72
C LEU A 214 4.84 2.81 14.90
N PRO A 215 5.77 2.01 15.48
CA PRO A 215 6.83 1.38 14.69
C PRO A 215 6.29 0.32 13.72
N LEU A 216 5.19 -0.38 14.03
CA LEU A 216 4.53 -1.27 13.09
C LEU A 216 3.94 -0.50 11.89
N GLY A 217 3.23 0.60 12.16
CA GLY A 217 2.70 1.47 11.11
C GLY A 217 3.82 2.04 10.24
N PHE A 218 4.89 2.56 10.85
CA PHE A 218 6.06 3.03 10.12
C PHE A 218 6.63 1.93 9.20
N SER A 219 6.90 0.76 9.76
CA SER A 219 7.57 -0.34 9.04
C SER A 219 6.77 -0.83 7.83
N LEU A 220 5.45 -0.81 7.90
CA LEU A 220 4.59 -1.34 6.85
C LEU A 220 4.19 -0.29 5.81
N TYR A 221 4.11 0.99 6.17
CA TYR A 221 3.65 2.03 5.26
C TYR A 221 4.79 2.84 4.64
N ALA A 222 5.85 3.18 5.39
CA ALA A 222 6.95 4.01 4.90
C ALA A 222 7.66 3.47 3.64
N PRO A 223 7.90 2.15 3.47
CA PRO A 223 8.59 1.63 2.29
C PRO A 223 7.71 1.55 1.04
N PHE A 224 6.39 1.77 1.15
CA PHE A 224 5.45 1.53 0.06
C PHE A 224 5.80 2.31 -1.21
N SER A 225 5.92 3.64 -1.11
CA SER A 225 6.25 4.50 -2.26
C SER A 225 7.62 4.18 -2.84
N SER A 226 8.60 3.90 -1.97
CA SER A 226 9.96 3.49 -2.36
C SER A 226 9.96 2.20 -3.17
N MET A 227 9.13 1.22 -2.80
CA MET A 227 9.01 -0.05 -3.52
C MET A 227 8.39 0.14 -4.91
N VAL A 228 7.38 1.01 -5.02
CA VAL A 228 6.74 1.31 -6.32
C VAL A 228 7.74 2.02 -7.24
N VAL A 229 8.44 3.07 -6.76
CA VAL A 229 9.48 3.76 -7.56
C VAL A 229 10.56 2.79 -8.01
N LEU A 230 11.06 1.97 -7.09
CA LEU A 230 12.13 1.03 -7.38
C LEU A 230 11.70 -0.04 -8.38
N GLY A 231 10.47 -0.55 -8.26
CA GLY A 231 9.88 -1.47 -9.22
C GLY A 231 9.80 -0.89 -10.63
N GLN A 232 9.38 0.37 -10.75
CA GLN A 232 9.34 1.10 -12.02
C GLN A 232 10.75 1.35 -12.58
N LYS A 233 11.73 1.62 -11.72
CA LYS A 233 13.14 1.76 -12.13
C LYS A 233 13.74 0.43 -12.62
N TYR A 234 13.45 -0.70 -11.95
CA TYR A 234 13.96 -2.02 -12.35
C TYR A 234 13.36 -2.49 -13.68
N LEU A 235 12.11 -2.17 -13.95
CA LEU A 235 11.44 -2.52 -15.22
C LEU A 235 11.09 -1.27 -16.03
N ALA A 236 12.08 -0.44 -16.33
CA ALA A 236 11.87 0.85 -16.97
C ALA A 236 11.27 0.76 -18.40
N LYS A 237 11.45 -0.37 -19.11
CA LYS A 237 10.73 -0.65 -20.37
C LYS A 237 9.27 -1.09 -20.15
N ASN A 238 8.92 -1.59 -18.95
CA ASN A 238 7.64 -2.19 -18.62
C ASN A 238 7.02 -1.54 -17.36
N ILE A 239 7.01 -0.21 -17.26
CA ILE A 239 6.57 0.55 -16.08
C ILE A 239 5.12 0.20 -15.67
N GLY A 240 4.21 0.02 -16.65
CA GLY A 240 2.83 -0.38 -16.38
C GLY A 240 2.75 -1.75 -15.69
N PHE A 241 3.50 -2.73 -16.19
CA PHE A 241 3.60 -4.06 -15.56
C PHE A 241 4.20 -3.95 -14.15
N ALA A 242 5.30 -3.22 -13.98
CA ALA A 242 5.91 -2.99 -12.68
C ALA A 242 4.92 -2.38 -11.69
N SER A 243 4.16 -1.38 -12.10
CA SER A 243 3.13 -0.73 -11.27
C SER A 243 1.97 -1.70 -10.95
N GLY A 244 1.53 -2.50 -11.92
CA GLY A 244 0.50 -3.52 -11.71
C GLY A 244 0.91 -4.55 -10.66
N VAL A 245 2.14 -5.07 -10.75
CA VAL A 245 2.66 -6.03 -9.76
C VAL A 245 2.86 -5.37 -8.39
N THR A 246 3.48 -4.19 -8.33
CA THR A 246 3.81 -3.54 -7.05
C THR A 246 2.58 -3.04 -6.29
N LEU A 247 1.50 -2.71 -6.98
CA LEU A 247 0.25 -2.23 -6.39
C LEU A 247 -0.81 -3.33 -6.27
N GLY A 248 -1.03 -4.09 -7.35
CA GLY A 248 -2.08 -5.10 -7.43
C GLY A 248 -1.72 -6.38 -6.68
N LEU A 249 -0.57 -6.99 -6.99
CA LEU A 249 -0.12 -8.21 -6.33
C LEU A 249 0.13 -7.96 -4.83
N ALA A 250 0.61 -6.76 -4.49
CA ALA A 250 0.83 -6.36 -3.10
C ALA A 250 -0.44 -6.44 -2.23
N THR A 251 -1.60 -6.12 -2.78
CA THR A 251 -2.87 -6.22 -2.04
C THR A 251 -3.45 -7.63 -2.06
N SER A 252 -3.37 -8.32 -3.20
CA SER A 252 -3.98 -9.63 -3.41
C SER A 252 -3.33 -10.74 -2.58
N MET A 253 -1.99 -10.76 -2.49
CA MET A 253 -1.25 -11.81 -1.77
C MET A 253 -1.53 -11.83 -0.27
N GLY A 254 -1.72 -10.66 0.34
CA GLY A 254 -2.14 -10.56 1.73
C GLY A 254 -3.50 -11.21 1.96
N GLY A 255 -4.46 -10.98 1.07
CA GLY A 255 -5.79 -11.58 1.13
C GLY A 255 -5.77 -13.10 0.95
N ILE A 256 -4.91 -13.63 0.06
CA ILE A 256 -4.77 -15.09 -0.17
C ILE A 256 -4.21 -15.79 1.08
N VAL A 257 -3.26 -15.17 1.78
CA VAL A 257 -2.63 -15.77 2.98
C VAL A 257 -3.44 -15.52 4.25
N ALA A 258 -4.34 -14.54 4.29
CA ALA A 258 -5.14 -14.21 5.47
C ALA A 258 -5.91 -15.40 6.07
N PRO A 259 -6.57 -16.31 5.29
CA PRO A 259 -7.21 -17.49 5.82
C PRO A 259 -6.26 -18.43 6.55
N LEU A 260 -5.00 -18.58 6.08
CA LEU A 260 -4.00 -19.40 6.76
C LEU A 260 -3.63 -18.81 8.12
N LEU A 261 -3.47 -17.49 8.19
CA LEU A 261 -3.23 -16.80 9.47
C LEU A 261 -4.43 -16.92 10.41
N GLY A 262 -5.67 -16.85 9.87
CA GLY A 262 -6.91 -17.11 10.61
C GLY A 262 -6.94 -18.52 11.19
N TRP A 263 -6.62 -19.54 10.40
CA TRP A 263 -6.54 -20.92 10.87
C TRP A 263 -5.54 -21.09 12.03
N ILE A 264 -4.37 -20.44 11.95
CA ILE A 264 -3.40 -20.44 13.06
C ILE A 264 -4.01 -19.75 14.29
N ALA A 265 -4.71 -18.63 14.10
CA ALA A 265 -5.33 -17.90 15.20
C ALA A 265 -6.42 -18.72 15.89
N ASP A 266 -7.24 -19.45 15.13
CA ASP A 266 -8.31 -20.30 15.64
C ASP A 266 -7.78 -21.53 16.40
N GLY A 267 -6.68 -22.12 15.90
CA GLY A 267 -6.10 -23.32 16.52
C GLY A 267 -5.14 -23.04 17.67
N TYR A 268 -4.38 -21.94 17.60
CA TYR A 268 -3.26 -21.67 18.51
C TYR A 268 -3.35 -20.32 19.23
N GLY A 269 -4.39 -19.54 18.95
CA GLY A 269 -4.62 -18.21 19.51
C GLY A 269 -3.94 -17.07 18.73
N LEU A 270 -4.46 -15.86 18.94
CA LEU A 270 -4.01 -14.64 18.25
C LEU A 270 -2.51 -14.32 18.45
N PRO A 271 -1.93 -14.46 19.67
CA PRO A 271 -0.50 -14.21 19.85
C PRO A 271 0.37 -15.09 18.96
N ARG A 272 0.01 -16.38 18.81
CA ARG A 272 0.75 -17.31 17.94
C ARG A 272 0.60 -16.98 16.47
N ALA A 273 -0.58 -16.54 16.02
CA ALA A 273 -0.78 -16.07 14.66
C ALA A 273 0.10 -14.86 14.35
N ILE A 274 0.16 -13.89 15.26
CA ILE A 274 1.04 -12.71 15.12
C ILE A 274 2.51 -13.12 15.13
N GLN A 275 2.93 -13.98 16.04
CA GLN A 275 4.30 -14.50 16.10
C GLN A 275 4.71 -15.23 14.80
N SER A 276 3.78 -16.00 14.19
CA SER A 276 4.04 -16.69 12.91
C SER A 276 4.35 -15.72 11.77
N MET A 277 3.79 -14.51 11.81
CA MET A 277 4.06 -13.46 10.86
C MET A 277 5.54 -13.01 10.86
N THR A 278 6.29 -13.28 11.95
CA THR A 278 7.74 -12.99 12.03
C THR A 278 8.51 -13.75 10.95
N ILE A 279 8.11 -14.96 10.60
CA ILE A 279 8.74 -15.75 9.53
C ILE A 279 8.64 -14.99 8.21
N VAL A 280 7.46 -14.45 7.92
CA VAL A 280 7.22 -13.65 6.72
C VAL A 280 8.03 -12.34 6.75
N ALA A 281 8.15 -11.71 7.92
CA ALA A 281 8.98 -10.51 8.10
C ALA A 281 10.47 -10.80 7.82
N VAL A 282 10.98 -11.93 8.28
CA VAL A 282 12.37 -12.37 8.02
C VAL A 282 12.59 -12.61 6.52
N ILE A 283 11.68 -13.32 5.85
CA ILE A 283 11.77 -13.56 4.39
C ILE A 283 11.81 -12.22 3.64
N GLY A 284 10.93 -11.29 3.98
CA GLY A 284 10.89 -9.95 3.38
C GLY A 284 12.16 -9.15 3.65
N THR A 285 12.72 -9.26 4.86
CA THR A 285 13.97 -8.60 5.24
C THR A 285 15.14 -9.15 4.41
N VAL A 286 15.28 -10.45 4.31
CA VAL A 286 16.32 -11.08 3.47
C VAL A 286 16.18 -10.61 2.02
N ALA A 287 14.97 -10.63 1.46
CA ALA A 287 14.72 -10.14 0.11
C ALA A 287 15.10 -8.67 -0.05
N ALA A 288 14.77 -7.80 0.92
CA ALA A 288 15.09 -6.37 0.89
C ALA A 288 16.60 -6.09 0.95
N PHE A 289 17.35 -6.90 1.72
CA PHE A 289 18.81 -6.76 1.80
C PHE A 289 19.55 -7.31 0.59
N LEU A 290 18.97 -8.26 -0.13
CA LEU A 290 19.50 -8.80 -1.39
C LEU A 290 19.28 -7.89 -2.60
N LEU A 291 18.50 -6.80 -2.46
CA LEU A 291 18.31 -5.81 -3.52
C LEU A 291 19.60 -5.01 -3.75
N VAL A 292 19.88 -4.72 -5.02
CA VAL A 292 21.04 -3.95 -5.45
C VAL A 292 20.59 -2.63 -6.06
N SER A 293 21.30 -1.56 -5.74
CA SER A 293 21.09 -0.24 -6.35
C SER A 293 21.44 -0.25 -7.84
N LEU A 294 20.61 0.41 -8.64
CA LEU A 294 20.87 0.61 -10.07
C LEU A 294 21.89 1.74 -10.33
N ASN A 295 22.10 2.62 -9.37
CA ASN A 295 23.02 3.73 -9.49
C ASN A 295 23.66 4.05 -8.14
N ARG A 296 24.99 3.90 -8.02
CA ARG A 296 25.73 4.18 -6.77
C ARG A 296 25.67 5.66 -6.30
N ARG A 297 25.12 6.56 -7.11
CA ARG A 297 25.06 8.00 -6.82
C ARG A 297 23.73 8.52 -6.28
N THR A 298 22.67 7.71 -6.27
CA THR A 298 21.30 8.16 -5.91
C THR A 298 20.61 7.34 -4.83
N ASP A 299 21.33 6.39 -4.19
CA ASP A 299 20.77 5.57 -3.08
C ASP A 299 21.56 5.72 -1.79
#